data_bd12d62cc886fdc2ff219c8c6fc51a1b
#
_entry.id   bd12d62cc886fdc2ff219c8c6fc51a1b
#
_cell.length_a   1.000
_cell.length_b   1.000
_cell.length_c   1.000
_cell.angle_alpha   90.00
_cell.angle_beta   90.00
_cell.angle_gamma   90.00
#
_symmetry.space_group_name_H-M   'P 1'
#
loop_
_entity.id
_entity.type
_entity.pdbx_description
1 polymer ?
#
loop_
_entity_poly.entity_id
_entity_poly.type
_entity_poly.pdbx_seq_one_letter_code
_entity_poly.pdbx_strand_id
1 'polypeptide(L)'
;MAKKKETPSSLSSSAPQIYEATLGRNGAVVKGQKITQLQAEARRRAGLDVVVCGGNLSANRSFAGAIERNANGNGKRCPPHPNAGMHALPHYQPDPRPPTGHTFYETPNRTAC
;
A
#
# COMPACT_ATOMS: atom_id res chain seq x y z
N MET A 1 -0.31 20.44 -22.78
CA MET A 1 -0.80 20.03 -22.71
C MET A 1 -1.06 19.61 -22.58
N ALA A 2 -0.85 19.49 -22.31
CA ALA A 2 -1.38 18.97 -22.03
C ALA A 2 -1.79 18.60 -21.73
N LYS A 3 -1.83 18.65 -21.36
CA LYS A 3 -2.41 18.26 -20.90
C LYS A 3 -3.00 17.87 -20.67
N LYS A 4 -3.09 17.91 -20.50
CA LYS A 4 -3.80 17.47 -20.13
C LYS A 4 -4.35 17.02 -19.96
N LYS A 5 -4.52 17.08 -19.87
CA LYS A 5 -5.19 16.56 -19.54
C LYS A 5 -5.74 15.94 -19.42
N GLU A 6 -5.91 15.86 -19.26
CA GLU A 6 -6.59 15.14 -18.95
C GLU A 6 -7.06 14.36 -18.75
N THR A 7 -7.32 14.22 -18.90
CA THR A 7 -7.89 13.42 -18.49
C THR A 7 -8.16 12.86 -18.06
N PRO A 8 -8.73 12.65 -17.81
CA PRO A 8 -8.94 11.99 -17.10
C PRO A 8 -9.10 11.18 -16.95
N SER A 9 -9.51 11.25 -16.83
CA SER A 9 -9.72 10.35 -16.54
C SER A 9 -9.38 9.37 -16.40
N SER A 10 -9.12 9.50 -16.69
CA SER A 10 -9.13 8.21 -16.38
C SER A 10 -8.40 7.86 -15.17
N LEU A 11 -8.96 7.39 -14.44
CA LEU A 11 -8.69 7.11 -13.13
C LEU A 11 -7.62 6.11 -12.89
N SER A 12 -7.60 5.07 -13.69
CA SER A 12 -6.61 4.02 -13.56
C SER A 12 -5.21 4.48 -13.87
N SER A 13 -5.08 5.69 -14.43
CA SER A 13 -3.77 6.27 -14.72
C SER A 13 -3.28 7.19 -13.62
N SER A 14 -4.02 7.33 -12.54
CA SER A 14 -3.59 8.16 -11.42
C SER A 14 -2.33 7.59 -10.80
N ALA A 15 -1.47 8.47 -10.29
CA ALA A 15 -0.29 8.06 -9.57
C ALA A 15 -0.69 7.45 -8.24
N PRO A 16 0.03 6.43 -7.76
CA PRO A 16 -0.24 5.88 -6.44
C PRO A 16 -0.05 6.93 -5.34
N GLN A 17 -0.91 6.87 -4.34
CA GLN A 17 -0.83 7.71 -3.15
C GLN A 17 -0.61 6.80 -1.95
N ILE A 18 0.04 7.33 -0.92
CA ILE A 18 0.39 6.55 0.26
C ILE A 18 -0.35 7.13 1.47
N TYR A 19 -0.85 6.25 2.31
CA TYR A 19 -1.55 6.62 3.53
C TYR A 19 -1.04 5.81 4.70
N GLU A 20 -1.12 6.37 5.90
CA GLU A 20 -1.00 5.57 7.11
C GLU A 20 -2.06 4.49 7.09
N ALA A 21 -1.77 3.35 7.68
CA ALA A 21 -2.73 2.27 7.77
C ALA A 21 -2.73 1.66 9.16
N THR A 22 -3.87 1.12 9.55
CA THR A 22 -4.00 0.28 10.74
C THR A 22 -4.79 -0.95 10.35
N LEU A 23 -4.65 -2.02 11.12
CA LEU A 23 -5.42 -3.23 10.91
C LEU A 23 -6.63 -3.23 11.84
N GLY A 24 -7.79 -3.39 11.24
CA GLY A 24 -9.02 -3.62 11.97
C GLY A 24 -9.24 -5.09 12.19
N ARG A 25 -10.47 -5.46 12.50
CA ARG A 25 -10.85 -6.85 12.74
C ARG A 25 -10.65 -7.69 11.48
N ASN A 26 -10.28 -8.93 11.67
CA ASN A 26 -10.12 -9.92 10.61
C ASN A 26 -9.09 -9.53 9.55
N GLY A 27 -8.22 -8.56 9.85
CA GLY A 27 -7.21 -8.13 8.91
C GLY A 27 -7.67 -7.07 7.92
N ALA A 28 -8.81 -6.43 8.16
CA ALA A 28 -9.27 -5.32 7.34
C ALA A 28 -8.30 -4.14 7.47
N VAL A 29 -7.96 -3.52 6.35
CA VAL A 29 -7.03 -2.39 6.33
C VAL A 29 -7.82 -1.09 6.44
N VAL A 30 -7.44 -0.25 7.40
CA VAL A 30 -8.08 1.05 7.63
C VAL A 30 -7.11 2.15 7.28
N LYS A 31 -7.50 2.99 6.33
CA LYS A 31 -6.67 4.09 5.84
C LYS A 31 -6.70 5.27 6.82
N GLY A 32 -5.53 5.84 7.09
CA GLY A 32 -5.39 7.06 7.87
C GLY A 32 -5.02 8.25 7.02
N GLN A 33 -4.09 9.08 7.51
CA GLN A 33 -3.67 10.27 6.80
C GLN A 33 -2.77 9.96 5.62
N LYS A 34 -2.86 10.80 4.59
CA LYS A 34 -1.93 10.75 3.45
C LYS A 34 -0.54 11.17 3.92
N ILE A 35 0.47 10.43 3.47
CA ILE A 35 1.86 10.67 3.86
C ILE A 35 2.77 10.63 2.63
N THR A 36 4.00 11.11 2.80
CA THR A 36 5.02 11.02 1.75
C THR A 36 5.68 9.65 1.75
N GLN A 37 6.42 9.36 0.68
CA GLN A 37 7.18 8.11 0.61
C GLN A 37 8.21 8.02 1.73
N LEU A 38 8.91 9.10 2.05
CA LEU A 38 9.88 9.09 3.13
C LEU A 38 9.24 8.80 4.48
N GLN A 39 8.06 9.38 4.73
CA GLN A 39 7.30 9.09 5.95
C GLN A 39 6.84 7.63 5.99
N ALA A 40 6.42 7.10 4.84
CA ALA A 40 6.02 5.71 4.76
C ALA A 40 7.17 4.77 5.07
N GLU A 41 8.35 5.05 4.53
CA GLU A 41 9.53 4.23 4.79
C GLU A 41 9.93 4.28 6.26
N ALA A 42 9.84 5.46 6.89
CA ALA A 42 10.12 5.61 8.31
C ALA A 42 9.12 4.82 9.16
N ARG A 43 7.83 4.87 8.80
CA ARG A 43 6.80 4.09 9.50
C ARG A 43 7.09 2.59 9.36
N ARG A 44 7.46 2.13 8.17
CA ARG A 44 7.76 0.71 7.97
C ARG A 44 8.96 0.26 8.78
N ARG A 45 10.00 1.08 8.87
CA ARG A 45 11.16 0.77 9.73
C ARG A 45 10.77 0.67 11.20
N ALA A 46 9.76 1.45 11.60
CA ALA A 46 9.26 1.41 12.98
C ALA A 46 8.24 0.29 13.23
N GLY A 47 7.94 -0.52 12.23
CA GLY A 47 6.98 -1.63 12.36
C GLY A 47 5.53 -1.22 12.24
N LEU A 48 5.25 -0.04 11.69
CA LEU A 48 3.89 0.47 11.50
C LEU A 48 3.43 0.25 10.06
N ASP A 49 2.12 0.15 9.86
CA ASP A 49 1.53 -0.17 8.57
C ASP A 49 1.35 1.07 7.69
N VAL A 50 1.43 0.86 6.37
CA VAL A 50 1.07 1.87 5.37
C VAL A 50 0.27 1.19 4.25
N VAL A 51 -0.47 1.99 3.46
CA VAL A 51 -1.23 1.47 2.32
C VAL A 51 -1.03 2.36 1.10
N VAL A 52 -0.89 1.74 -0.07
CA VAL A 52 -0.73 2.41 -1.35
C VAL A 52 -2.02 2.26 -2.14
N CYS A 53 -2.57 3.37 -2.58
CA CYS A 53 -3.88 3.42 -3.26
C CYS A 53 -3.84 4.32 -4.48
N GLY A 54 -4.83 4.17 -5.33
CA GLY A 54 -5.14 5.15 -6.39
C GLY A 54 -4.56 4.86 -7.76
N GLY A 55 -3.46 4.15 -7.84
CA GLY A 55 -2.92 3.72 -9.13
C GLY A 55 -3.59 2.44 -9.62
N ASN A 56 -3.17 1.95 -10.78
CA ASN A 56 -3.58 0.62 -11.20
C ASN A 56 -2.85 -0.42 -10.33
N LEU A 57 -3.27 -1.68 -10.46
CA LEU A 57 -2.71 -2.75 -9.63
C LEU A 57 -1.18 -2.84 -9.76
N SER A 58 -0.69 -2.80 -10.99
CA SER A 58 0.76 -2.92 -11.22
C SER A 58 1.52 -1.77 -10.57
N ALA A 59 1.03 -0.54 -10.70
CA ALA A 59 1.67 0.63 -10.12
C ALA A 59 1.62 0.59 -8.59
N ASN A 60 0.47 0.24 -8.02
CA ASN A 60 0.33 0.15 -6.56
C ASN A 60 1.27 -0.92 -5.99
N ARG A 61 1.31 -2.07 -6.63
CA ARG A 61 2.16 -3.18 -6.18
C ARG A 61 3.64 -2.83 -6.28
N SER A 62 4.05 -2.25 -7.40
CA SER A 62 5.45 -1.86 -7.59
C SER A 62 5.88 -0.81 -6.56
N PHE A 63 5.02 0.16 -6.30
CA PHE A 63 5.34 1.22 -5.36
C PHE A 63 5.40 0.68 -3.92
N ALA A 64 4.46 -0.19 -3.56
CA ALA A 64 4.48 -0.82 -2.25
C ALA A 64 5.75 -1.66 -2.05
N GLY A 65 6.15 -2.39 -3.06
CA GLY A 65 7.40 -3.17 -3.01
C GLY A 65 8.63 -2.28 -2.84
N ALA A 66 8.66 -1.13 -3.53
CA ALA A 66 9.76 -0.18 -3.40
C ALA A 66 9.83 0.41 -1.99
N ILE A 67 8.69 0.76 -1.41
CA ILE A 67 8.64 1.26 -0.05
C ILE A 67 9.22 0.23 0.92
N GLU A 68 8.80 -1.01 0.80
CA GLU A 68 9.27 -2.07 1.71
C GLU A 68 10.77 -2.31 1.54
N ARG A 69 11.26 -2.38 0.29
CA ARG A 69 12.69 -2.58 0.05
C ARG A 69 13.53 -1.42 0.56
N ASN A 70 13.08 -0.19 0.35
CA ASN A 70 13.81 0.99 0.82
C ASN A 70 13.83 1.07 2.33
N ALA A 71 12.75 0.62 2.96
CA ALA A 71 12.65 0.67 4.42
C ALA A 71 13.46 -0.45 5.08
N ASN A 72 13.32 -1.68 4.59
CA ASN A 72 13.78 -2.87 5.33
C ASN A 72 14.71 -3.80 4.53
N GLY A 73 15.05 -3.43 3.32
CA GLY A 73 15.98 -4.19 2.48
C GLY A 73 15.30 -5.26 1.64
N ASN A 74 14.68 -6.22 2.27
CA ASN A 74 13.97 -7.30 1.58
C ASN A 74 12.51 -7.30 1.95
N GLY A 75 11.66 -7.65 0.99
CA GLY A 75 10.24 -7.77 1.24
C GLY A 75 9.69 -9.06 0.66
N LYS A 76 8.77 -9.67 1.37
CA LYS A 76 8.03 -10.84 0.91
C LYS A 76 6.61 -10.43 0.58
N ARG A 77 6.16 -10.78 -0.63
CA ARG A 77 4.79 -10.48 -1.06
C ARG A 77 3.84 -11.55 -0.50
N CYS A 78 2.77 -11.10 0.12
CA CYS A 78 1.80 -11.97 0.78
C CYS A 78 0.39 -11.72 0.29
N PRO A 79 -0.47 -12.76 0.23
CA PRO A 79 -1.86 -12.59 -0.15
C PRO A 79 -2.67 -11.91 0.95
N PRO A 80 -3.88 -11.41 0.64
CA PRO A 80 -4.74 -10.82 1.66
C PRO A 80 -5.16 -11.84 2.71
N HIS A 81 -5.49 -11.34 3.90
CA HIS A 81 -6.09 -12.19 4.94
C HIS A 81 -7.47 -12.67 4.48
N PRO A 82 -7.79 -13.96 4.61
CA PRO A 82 -9.00 -14.51 4.00
C PRO A 82 -10.32 -14.06 4.63
N ASN A 83 -10.29 -13.60 5.88
CA ASN A 83 -11.53 -13.37 6.64
C ASN A 83 -12.04 -11.93 6.57
N ALA A 84 -11.37 -11.03 5.88
CA ALA A 84 -11.73 -9.61 5.88
C ALA A 84 -12.41 -9.14 4.59
N GLY A 85 -12.69 -10.05 3.66
CA GLY A 85 -13.36 -9.71 2.41
C GLY A 85 -12.60 -8.68 1.62
N MET A 86 -13.31 -7.73 1.01
CA MET A 86 -12.72 -6.73 0.13
C MET A 86 -11.83 -5.73 0.85
N HIS A 87 -11.87 -5.69 2.18
CA HIS A 87 -11.04 -4.76 2.94
C HIS A 87 -9.72 -5.39 3.41
N ALA A 88 -9.48 -6.66 3.13
CA ALA A 88 -8.17 -7.27 3.31
C ALA A 88 -7.36 -7.06 2.03
N LEU A 89 -6.15 -6.54 2.16
CA LEU A 89 -5.33 -6.21 1.01
C LEU A 89 -4.09 -7.08 0.96
N PRO A 90 -3.59 -7.39 -0.25
CA PRO A 90 -2.27 -8.00 -0.38
C PRO A 90 -1.22 -7.00 0.12
N HIS A 91 -0.06 -7.52 0.50
CA HIS A 91 0.94 -6.67 1.14
C HIS A 91 2.34 -7.22 0.96
N TYR A 92 3.32 -6.36 1.25
CA TYR A 92 4.70 -6.76 1.46
C TYR A 92 5.02 -6.66 2.94
N GLN A 93 5.89 -7.53 3.41
CA GLN A 93 6.40 -7.50 4.78
C GLN A 93 7.88 -7.83 4.76
N PRO A 94 8.64 -7.46 5.82
CA PRO A 94 10.05 -7.81 5.87
C PRO A 94 10.25 -9.33 5.89
N ASP A 95 11.34 -9.77 5.29
CA ASP A 95 11.71 -11.17 5.31
C ASP A 95 13.23 -11.24 5.51
N PRO A 96 13.71 -11.68 6.68
CA PRO A 96 12.91 -12.15 7.81
C PRO A 96 12.36 -10.98 8.66
N ARG A 97 11.40 -11.30 9.49
CA ARG A 97 10.91 -10.37 10.50
C ARG A 97 11.76 -10.50 11.77
N PRO A 98 11.87 -9.49 12.64
CA PRO A 98 11.29 -8.15 12.59
C PRO A 98 11.98 -7.26 11.53
N PRO A 99 11.46 -6.02 11.28
CA PRO A 99 10.35 -5.38 11.98
C PRO A 99 9.00 -5.98 11.64
N THR A 100 7.97 -5.64 12.43
CA THR A 100 6.59 -6.05 12.17
C THR A 100 5.94 -5.10 11.17
N GLY A 101 4.65 -5.27 10.92
CA GLY A 101 3.88 -4.39 10.07
C GLY A 101 3.88 -4.81 8.61
N HIS A 102 3.20 -4.01 7.80
CA HIS A 102 2.91 -4.36 6.41
C HIS A 102 2.88 -3.12 5.52
N THR A 103 3.27 -3.28 4.25
CA THR A 103 3.02 -2.31 3.20
C THR A 103 1.93 -2.88 2.32
N PHE A 104 0.69 -2.44 2.56
CA PHE A 104 -0.48 -2.89 1.81
C PHE A 104 -0.61 -2.14 0.49
N TYR A 105 -1.29 -2.75 -0.48
CA TYR A 105 -1.62 -2.05 -1.72
C TYR A 105 -3.00 -2.45 -2.22
N GLU A 106 -3.69 -1.47 -2.81
CA GLU A 106 -5.03 -1.62 -3.32
C GLU A 106 -5.05 -2.41 -4.62
N THR A 107 -6.10 -3.21 -4.83
CA THR A 107 -6.36 -3.91 -6.09
C THR A 107 -7.73 -3.48 -6.62
N PRO A 108 -8.10 -3.87 -7.86
CA PRO A 108 -9.44 -3.51 -8.36
C PRO A 108 -10.59 -4.01 -7.50
N ASN A 109 -10.41 -5.12 -6.80
CA ASN A 109 -11.48 -5.75 -6.03
C ASN A 109 -11.30 -5.64 -4.52
N ARG A 110 -10.20 -5.04 -4.07
CA ARG A 110 -9.89 -4.94 -2.64
C ARG A 110 -9.36 -3.55 -2.35
N THR A 111 -10.04 -2.84 -1.46
CA THR A 111 -9.74 -1.44 -1.23
C THR A 111 -9.88 -1.04 0.23
N ALA A 112 -9.01 -0.13 0.67
CA ALA A 112 -9.13 0.61 1.91
C ALA A 112 -9.33 2.09 1.63
N CYS A 113 -9.32 2.44 0.36
CA CYS A 113 -9.39 3.84 -0.10
C CYS A 113 -10.70 4.13 -0.89
#